data_8af62e061d532d467f406327078a103f
#
_entry.id   8af62e061d532d467f406327078a103f
#
_cell.length_a   1.000
_cell.length_b   1.000
_cell.length_c   1.000
_cell.angle_alpha   90.00
_cell.angle_beta   90.00
_cell.angle_gamma   90.00
#
_symmetry.space_group_name_H-M   'P 1'
#
loop_
_entity.id
_entity.type
_entity.pdbx_description
1 polymer ?
#
loop_
_entity_poly.entity_id
_entity_poly.type
_entity_poly.pdbx_seq_one_letter_code
_entity_poly.pdbx_strand_id
1 'polypeptide(L)'
;MSADHVLIAHLSDLHFGGFADLAQIEALEEFLPTLNPAAAVVSGDLSQRARHGEFQAAHAFFHRLRAHTPVLLVPGNHDIEWWRSPLGLLGSERRYAKYARYFGDLTPVLEVPGAIIAGALSSYGVAFGSLTWNIRDVAVKGHLPGSETERVTAIFSQAPPQAARVLVFHHNVLPGAVSRRMGLARWRSAHRRLLATGADVILCGHDHQEGAGQIEGALAVSTSGTHSSRSRGGRPSVFNLVKIDARAVHIQHFRWQPDSRRFLRSDTYSFARAGPPRVAVSVAGGDQGL
;
A
#
# COMPACT_ATOMS: atom_id res chain seq x y z
N MET A 1 27.89 -4.44 6.28
CA MET A 1 27.38 -3.43 7.22
C MET A 1 25.88 -3.36 7.02
N SER A 2 25.09 -3.75 8.01
CA SER A 2 23.63 -3.61 7.95
C SER A 2 23.33 -2.12 7.95
N ALA A 3 22.57 -1.63 6.97
CA ALA A 3 22.14 -0.25 6.96
C ALA A 3 21.26 -0.02 8.20
N ASP A 4 21.52 1.03 8.99
CA ASP A 4 20.76 1.35 10.20
C ASP A 4 19.28 1.68 9.93
N HIS A 5 18.86 1.62 8.67
CA HIS A 5 17.50 1.91 8.22
C HIS A 5 17.21 1.25 6.87
N VAL A 6 15.92 1.09 6.56
CA VAL A 6 15.43 0.69 5.25
C VAL A 6 14.67 1.86 4.59
N LEU A 7 14.86 2.04 3.28
CA LEU A 7 14.17 3.04 2.46
C LEU A 7 13.20 2.33 1.51
N ILE A 8 11.97 2.80 1.45
CA ILE A 8 10.94 2.28 0.55
C ILE A 8 10.33 3.45 -0.24
N ALA A 9 10.37 3.36 -1.57
CA ALA A 9 9.64 4.28 -2.43
C ALA A 9 8.18 3.81 -2.52
N HIS A 10 7.24 4.64 -2.08
CA HIS A 10 5.82 4.30 -2.04
C HIS A 10 5.03 5.13 -3.05
N LEU A 11 4.51 4.45 -4.06
CA LEU A 11 3.67 4.98 -5.14
C LEU A 11 2.26 4.41 -5.06
N SER A 12 1.29 5.07 -5.70
CA SER A 12 -0.09 4.59 -5.88
C SER A 12 -0.76 5.28 -7.06
N ASP A 13 -1.87 4.71 -7.52
CA ASP A 13 -2.82 5.41 -8.40
C ASP A 13 -2.16 5.99 -9.67
N LEU A 14 -1.38 5.16 -10.39
CA LEU A 14 -0.72 5.54 -11.64
C LEU A 14 -1.71 5.64 -12.81
N HIS A 15 -2.80 4.86 -12.77
CA HIS A 15 -3.90 4.89 -13.75
C HIS A 15 -3.43 4.87 -15.21
N PHE A 16 -2.50 3.95 -15.56
CA PHE A 16 -2.10 3.76 -16.94
C PHE A 16 -3.32 3.67 -17.86
N GLY A 17 -3.28 4.44 -18.96
CA GLY A 17 -4.39 4.69 -19.84
C GLY A 17 -4.60 6.18 -20.06
N GLY A 18 -5.84 6.62 -20.34
CA GLY A 18 -6.12 8.02 -20.70
C GLY A 18 -5.93 9.08 -19.61
N PHE A 19 -5.63 8.67 -18.37
CA PHE A 19 -5.42 9.60 -17.25
C PHE A 19 -3.98 9.62 -16.74
N ALA A 20 -3.13 8.67 -17.09
CA ALA A 20 -1.72 8.68 -16.72
C ALA A 20 -1.03 9.95 -17.24
N ASP A 21 -0.24 10.58 -16.38
CA ASP A 21 0.64 11.67 -16.77
C ASP A 21 2.01 11.09 -17.17
N LEU A 22 2.25 10.98 -18.46
CA LEU A 22 3.47 10.36 -19.00
C LEU A 22 4.74 11.11 -18.57
N ALA A 23 4.67 12.43 -18.40
CA ALA A 23 5.81 13.20 -17.95
C ALA A 23 6.19 12.85 -16.50
N GLN A 24 5.21 12.59 -15.66
CA GLN A 24 5.45 12.13 -14.31
C GLN A 24 5.97 10.69 -14.26
N ILE A 25 5.44 9.82 -15.13
CA ILE A 25 5.90 8.42 -15.22
C ILE A 25 7.37 8.36 -15.66
N GLU A 26 7.75 9.13 -16.67
CA GLU A 26 9.15 9.26 -17.13
C GLU A 26 10.05 9.79 -16.01
N ALA A 27 9.63 10.87 -15.34
CA ALA A 27 10.38 11.45 -14.24
C ALA A 27 10.53 10.48 -13.04
N LEU A 28 9.52 9.65 -12.74
CA LEU A 28 9.64 8.60 -11.72
C LEU A 28 10.66 7.53 -12.12
N GLU A 29 10.64 7.10 -13.37
CA GLU A 29 11.55 6.07 -13.89
C GLU A 29 13.03 6.51 -13.76
N GLU A 30 13.30 7.79 -14.03
CA GLU A 30 14.63 8.37 -13.90
C GLU A 30 15.02 8.63 -12.44
N PHE A 31 14.09 9.13 -11.63
CA PHE A 31 14.40 9.64 -10.29
C PHE A 31 14.45 8.55 -9.22
N LEU A 32 13.52 7.57 -9.24
CA LEU A 32 13.44 6.56 -8.18
C LEU A 32 14.76 5.77 -7.98
N PRO A 33 15.48 5.34 -9.03
CA PRO A 33 16.76 4.68 -8.84
C PRO A 33 17.80 5.54 -8.12
N THR A 34 17.77 6.87 -8.30
CA THR A 34 18.74 7.78 -7.66
C THR A 34 18.57 7.86 -6.15
N LEU A 35 17.39 7.51 -5.63
CA LEU A 35 17.12 7.43 -4.19
C LEU A 35 17.64 6.14 -3.56
N ASN A 36 18.04 5.16 -4.38
CA ASN A 36 18.52 3.85 -3.97
C ASN A 36 17.61 3.15 -2.91
N PRO A 37 16.28 3.04 -3.14
CA PRO A 37 15.40 2.40 -2.19
C PRO A 37 15.62 0.89 -2.19
N ALA A 38 15.45 0.25 -1.03
CA ALA A 38 15.48 -1.20 -0.90
C ALA A 38 14.33 -1.87 -1.67
N ALA A 39 13.21 -1.16 -1.83
CA ALA A 39 12.08 -1.58 -2.65
C ALA A 39 11.27 -0.36 -3.13
N ALA A 40 10.63 -0.52 -4.30
CA ALA A 40 9.51 0.31 -4.73
C ALA A 40 8.21 -0.46 -4.51
N VAL A 41 7.25 0.17 -3.84
CA VAL A 41 5.96 -0.43 -3.50
C VAL A 41 4.84 0.38 -4.13
N VAL A 42 3.93 -0.30 -4.83
CA VAL A 42 2.79 0.35 -5.47
C VAL A 42 1.50 -0.18 -4.87
N SER A 43 0.79 0.69 -4.18
CA SER A 43 -0.42 0.34 -3.44
C SER A 43 -1.70 0.37 -4.30
N GLY A 44 -1.61 -0.03 -5.57
CA GLY A 44 -2.76 -0.30 -6.43
C GLY A 44 -3.10 0.81 -7.42
N ASP A 45 -4.17 0.56 -8.17
CA ASP A 45 -4.68 1.38 -9.28
C ASP A 45 -3.58 1.64 -10.34
N LEU A 46 -2.99 0.52 -10.81
CA LEU A 46 -1.99 0.53 -11.87
C LEU A 46 -2.63 0.95 -13.20
N SER A 47 -3.84 0.49 -13.47
CA SER A 47 -4.61 0.75 -14.69
C SER A 47 -5.84 1.59 -14.41
N GLN A 48 -6.42 2.16 -15.45
CA GLN A 48 -7.67 2.93 -15.34
C GLN A 48 -8.93 2.05 -15.39
N ARG A 49 -8.92 0.99 -16.19
CA ARG A 49 -10.10 0.14 -16.45
C ARG A 49 -9.75 -1.33 -16.69
N ALA A 50 -8.64 -1.81 -16.15
CA ALA A 50 -8.16 -3.17 -16.35
C ALA A 50 -8.13 -3.61 -17.83
N ARG A 51 -7.77 -2.71 -18.77
CA ARG A 51 -7.64 -3.04 -20.18
C ARG A 51 -6.27 -3.62 -20.49
N HIS A 52 -6.17 -4.48 -21.50
CA HIS A 52 -4.90 -5.10 -21.87
C HIS A 52 -3.80 -4.06 -22.19
N GLY A 53 -4.10 -3.03 -22.99
CA GLY A 53 -3.13 -1.98 -23.32
C GLY A 53 -2.66 -1.17 -22.10
N GLU A 54 -3.54 -0.94 -21.12
CA GLU A 54 -3.21 -0.27 -19.86
C GLU A 54 -2.24 -1.13 -19.04
N PHE A 55 -2.53 -2.42 -18.90
CA PHE A 55 -1.65 -3.36 -18.21
C PHE A 55 -0.33 -3.59 -18.94
N GLN A 56 -0.32 -3.61 -20.29
CA GLN A 56 0.92 -3.69 -21.05
C GLN A 56 1.82 -2.47 -20.78
N ALA A 57 1.27 -1.25 -20.78
CA ALA A 57 2.01 -0.04 -20.47
C ALA A 57 2.55 -0.04 -19.03
N ALA A 58 1.71 -0.40 -18.05
CA ALA A 58 2.11 -0.55 -16.66
C ALA A 58 3.21 -1.62 -16.49
N HIS A 59 3.04 -2.79 -17.12
CA HIS A 59 4.02 -3.88 -17.08
C HIS A 59 5.37 -3.44 -17.65
N ALA A 60 5.38 -2.72 -18.78
CA ALA A 60 6.62 -2.21 -19.38
C ALA A 60 7.35 -1.24 -18.43
N PHE A 61 6.63 -0.32 -17.78
CA PHE A 61 7.20 0.58 -16.77
C PHE A 61 7.81 -0.20 -15.59
N PHE A 62 7.06 -1.12 -14.99
CA PHE A 62 7.57 -1.89 -13.86
C PHE A 62 8.69 -2.85 -14.24
N HIS A 63 8.70 -3.34 -15.47
CA HIS A 63 9.81 -4.16 -15.97
C HIS A 63 11.12 -3.34 -15.99
N ARG A 64 11.09 -2.10 -16.46
CA ARG A 64 12.26 -1.22 -16.45
C ARG A 64 12.67 -0.84 -15.02
N LEU A 65 11.71 -0.53 -14.16
CA LEU A 65 11.99 -0.18 -12.76
C LEU A 65 12.64 -1.36 -11.99
N ARG A 66 12.20 -2.59 -12.24
CA ARG A 66 12.76 -3.82 -11.64
C ARG A 66 14.22 -4.08 -12.01
N ALA A 67 14.74 -3.50 -13.08
CA ALA A 67 16.16 -3.57 -13.41
C ALA A 67 17.04 -2.85 -12.37
N HIS A 68 16.46 -1.95 -11.58
CA HIS A 68 17.17 -1.11 -10.63
C HIS A 68 16.76 -1.34 -9.17
N THR A 69 15.51 -1.74 -8.94
CA THR A 69 14.91 -1.80 -7.59
C THR A 69 13.88 -2.93 -7.54
N PRO A 70 13.87 -3.78 -6.49
CA PRO A 70 12.78 -4.72 -6.25
C PRO A 70 11.43 -4.01 -6.20
N VAL A 71 10.40 -4.58 -6.85
CA VAL A 71 9.07 -3.95 -6.95
C VAL A 71 8.00 -4.89 -6.44
N LEU A 72 7.20 -4.42 -5.46
CA LEU A 72 5.99 -5.08 -4.98
C LEU A 72 4.75 -4.30 -5.45
N LEU A 73 3.79 -5.02 -6.01
CA LEU A 73 2.54 -4.45 -6.54
C LEU A 73 1.35 -5.16 -5.88
N VAL A 74 0.33 -4.40 -5.47
CA VAL A 74 -0.98 -4.94 -5.11
C VAL A 74 -2.06 -4.37 -6.03
N PRO A 75 -3.18 -5.07 -6.28
CA PRO A 75 -4.24 -4.53 -7.12
C PRO A 75 -5.06 -3.46 -6.39
N GLY A 76 -5.42 -2.39 -7.12
CA GLY A 76 -6.44 -1.43 -6.72
C GLY A 76 -7.83 -1.80 -7.24
N ASN A 77 -8.82 -0.95 -7.01
CA ASN A 77 -10.20 -1.22 -7.47
C ASN A 77 -10.38 -1.01 -8.99
N HIS A 78 -9.52 -0.21 -9.63
CA HIS A 78 -9.48 -0.05 -11.08
C HIS A 78 -8.78 -1.19 -11.82
N ASP A 79 -8.02 -2.03 -11.11
CA ASP A 79 -7.26 -3.15 -11.68
C ASP A 79 -8.06 -4.45 -11.76
N ILE A 80 -9.31 -4.44 -11.29
CA ILE A 80 -10.17 -5.62 -11.26
C ILE A 80 -11.39 -5.47 -12.17
N GLU A 81 -11.80 -6.56 -12.81
CA GLU A 81 -13.00 -6.62 -13.64
C GLU A 81 -14.21 -7.02 -12.78
N TRP A 82 -14.60 -6.17 -11.82
CA TRP A 82 -15.67 -6.47 -10.85
C TRP A 82 -17.02 -6.85 -11.49
N TRP A 83 -17.30 -6.35 -12.71
CA TRP A 83 -18.52 -6.68 -13.48
C TRP A 83 -18.57 -8.11 -13.99
N ARG A 84 -17.42 -8.81 -14.09
CA ARG A 84 -17.37 -10.21 -14.54
C ARG A 84 -17.87 -11.20 -13.49
N SER A 85 -17.86 -10.82 -12.22
CA SER A 85 -18.33 -11.66 -11.12
C SER A 85 -18.88 -10.77 -9.99
N PRO A 86 -20.03 -10.10 -10.24
CA PRO A 86 -20.66 -9.30 -9.21
C PRO A 86 -21.02 -10.19 -8.02
N LEU A 87 -20.77 -9.69 -6.80
CA LEU A 87 -21.00 -10.39 -5.52
C LEU A 87 -20.21 -11.72 -5.35
N GLY A 88 -19.28 -12.03 -6.24
CA GLY A 88 -18.52 -13.29 -6.19
C GLY A 88 -19.28 -14.53 -6.63
N LEU A 89 -20.48 -14.39 -7.20
CA LEU A 89 -21.38 -15.51 -7.54
C LEU A 89 -20.87 -16.43 -8.66
N LEU A 90 -19.97 -15.94 -9.53
CA LEU A 90 -19.41 -16.67 -10.68
C LEU A 90 -17.94 -17.07 -10.51
N GLY A 91 -17.47 -17.15 -9.27
CA GLY A 91 -16.06 -17.37 -8.93
C GLY A 91 -15.26 -16.06 -8.85
N SER A 92 -14.63 -15.85 -7.72
CA SER A 92 -13.87 -14.62 -7.46
C SER A 92 -12.63 -14.48 -8.35
N GLU A 93 -12.07 -15.60 -8.80
CA GLU A 93 -10.82 -15.65 -9.57
C GLU A 93 -10.90 -14.94 -10.93
N ARG A 94 -12.04 -14.99 -11.61
CA ARG A 94 -12.21 -14.39 -12.95
C ARG A 94 -11.99 -12.89 -12.96
N ARG A 95 -12.34 -12.19 -11.87
CA ARG A 95 -12.18 -10.72 -11.78
C ARG A 95 -10.74 -10.29 -11.72
N TYR A 96 -9.83 -11.16 -11.23
CA TYR A 96 -8.40 -10.89 -11.08
C TYR A 96 -7.54 -11.52 -12.16
N ALA A 97 -8.10 -12.40 -12.99
CA ALA A 97 -7.36 -13.21 -13.96
C ALA A 97 -6.44 -12.36 -14.87
N LYS A 98 -6.94 -11.20 -15.28
CA LYS A 98 -6.14 -10.30 -16.12
C LYS A 98 -4.98 -9.67 -15.35
N TYR A 99 -5.21 -9.16 -14.15
CA TYR A 99 -4.16 -8.66 -13.28
C TYR A 99 -3.09 -9.73 -13.02
N ALA A 100 -3.53 -10.93 -12.60
CA ALA A 100 -2.63 -12.04 -12.31
C ALA A 100 -1.79 -12.47 -13.52
N ARG A 101 -2.34 -12.39 -14.74
CA ARG A 101 -1.61 -12.68 -15.97
C ARG A 101 -0.42 -11.73 -16.19
N TYR A 102 -0.53 -10.45 -15.82
CA TYR A 102 0.50 -9.43 -16.04
C TYR A 102 1.45 -9.27 -14.85
N PHE A 103 0.95 -9.39 -13.63
CA PHE A 103 1.68 -9.03 -12.42
C PHE A 103 1.87 -10.17 -11.42
N GLY A 104 1.18 -11.30 -11.64
CA GLY A 104 1.30 -12.48 -10.78
C GLY A 104 0.39 -12.43 -9.56
N ASP A 105 0.95 -12.63 -8.39
CA ASP A 105 0.23 -12.73 -7.12
C ASP A 105 -0.52 -11.43 -6.76
N LEU A 106 -1.71 -11.60 -6.16
CA LEU A 106 -2.54 -10.49 -5.68
C LEU A 106 -2.11 -9.99 -4.29
N THR A 107 -1.42 -10.84 -3.56
CA THR A 107 -1.02 -10.61 -2.17
C THR A 107 0.46 -10.99 -1.94
N PRO A 108 1.37 -10.44 -2.77
CA PRO A 108 2.78 -10.82 -2.77
C PRO A 108 3.46 -10.50 -1.44
N VAL A 109 4.50 -11.27 -1.15
CA VAL A 109 5.44 -10.98 -0.06
C VAL A 109 6.82 -10.72 -0.67
N LEU A 110 7.46 -9.65 -0.25
CA LEU A 110 8.80 -9.27 -0.69
C LEU A 110 9.69 -9.10 0.54
N GLU A 111 10.75 -9.88 0.59
CA GLU A 111 11.81 -9.73 1.58
C GLU A 111 12.97 -8.95 0.98
N VAL A 112 13.40 -7.92 1.69
CA VAL A 112 14.58 -7.13 1.35
C VAL A 112 15.46 -6.97 2.59
N PRO A 113 16.73 -6.62 2.46
CA PRO A 113 17.58 -6.38 3.63
C PRO A 113 16.93 -5.38 4.60
N GLY A 114 16.62 -5.83 5.81
CA GLY A 114 16.02 -5.02 6.86
C GLY A 114 14.51 -4.91 6.87
N ALA A 115 13.77 -5.48 5.89
CA ALA A 115 12.31 -5.42 5.89
C ALA A 115 11.62 -6.64 5.28
N ILE A 116 10.42 -6.93 5.77
CA ILE A 116 9.42 -7.81 5.14
C ILE A 116 8.22 -6.95 4.75
N ILE A 117 7.85 -7.02 3.47
CA ILE A 117 6.76 -6.25 2.89
C ILE A 117 5.67 -7.24 2.46
N ALA A 118 4.50 -7.16 3.08
CA ALA A 118 3.38 -8.06 2.81
C ALA A 118 2.22 -7.31 2.15
N GLY A 119 1.86 -7.72 0.94
CA GLY A 119 0.66 -7.27 0.26
C GLY A 119 -0.59 -7.90 0.86
N ALA A 120 -1.71 -7.18 0.91
CA ALA A 120 -3.02 -7.68 1.28
C ALA A 120 -4.08 -7.23 0.26
N LEU A 121 -5.10 -8.04 0.06
CA LEU A 121 -6.17 -7.71 -0.86
C LEU A 121 -7.26 -6.91 -0.14
N SER A 122 -7.55 -5.71 -0.66
CA SER A 122 -8.67 -4.88 -0.19
C SER A 122 -9.66 -4.53 -1.31
N SER A 123 -9.33 -4.87 -2.56
CA SER A 123 -10.08 -4.54 -3.77
C SER A 123 -10.95 -5.72 -4.20
N TYR A 124 -12.13 -5.84 -3.63
CA TYR A 124 -13.08 -6.92 -3.92
C TYR A 124 -14.20 -6.51 -4.89
N GLY A 125 -14.27 -5.23 -5.27
CA GLY A 125 -15.37 -4.68 -6.03
C GLY A 125 -16.69 -4.74 -5.23
N VAL A 126 -17.78 -5.13 -5.88
CA VAL A 126 -19.05 -5.35 -5.19
C VAL A 126 -19.01 -6.69 -4.48
N ALA A 127 -18.88 -6.66 -3.17
CA ALA A 127 -18.87 -7.84 -2.29
C ALA A 127 -19.70 -7.55 -1.02
N PHE A 128 -20.21 -8.59 -0.36
CA PHE A 128 -21.00 -8.44 0.87
C PHE A 128 -20.26 -7.66 1.96
N GLY A 129 -18.92 -7.79 2.03
CA GLY A 129 -18.07 -7.06 2.97
C GLY A 129 -17.87 -5.57 2.64
N SER A 130 -18.03 -5.18 1.37
CA SER A 130 -17.89 -3.79 0.89
C SER A 130 -19.22 -3.04 0.79
N LEU A 131 -20.36 -3.71 0.98
CA LEU A 131 -21.67 -3.07 0.92
C LEU A 131 -21.85 -2.06 2.04
N THR A 132 -22.29 -0.85 1.67
CA THR A 132 -22.67 0.24 2.56
C THR A 132 -24.08 0.72 2.18
N TRP A 133 -24.72 1.49 3.05
CA TRP A 133 -26.02 2.10 2.79
C TRP A 133 -26.00 3.17 1.69
N ASN A 134 -24.81 3.58 1.23
CA ASN A 134 -24.64 4.61 0.21
C ASN A 134 -24.31 3.97 -1.14
N ILE A 135 -25.21 4.08 -2.10
CA ILE A 135 -25.06 3.55 -3.46
C ILE A 135 -23.79 4.09 -4.15
N ARG A 136 -23.35 5.31 -3.81
CA ARG A 136 -22.12 5.90 -4.36
C ARG A 136 -20.84 5.23 -3.89
N ASP A 137 -20.91 4.43 -2.83
CA ASP A 137 -19.77 3.70 -2.28
C ASP A 137 -19.65 2.28 -2.89
N VAL A 138 -20.63 1.84 -3.67
CA VAL A 138 -20.65 0.53 -4.33
C VAL A 138 -19.45 0.43 -5.29
N ALA A 139 -18.69 -0.64 -5.19
CA ALA A 139 -17.46 -0.92 -5.94
C ALA A 139 -16.29 0.07 -5.70
N VAL A 140 -16.48 1.14 -4.94
CA VAL A 140 -15.44 2.12 -4.60
C VAL A 140 -14.81 1.80 -3.24
N LYS A 141 -15.63 1.45 -2.23
CA LYS A 141 -15.10 1.09 -0.92
C LYS A 141 -14.50 -0.30 -0.90
N GLY A 142 -13.31 -0.38 -0.33
CA GLY A 142 -12.63 -1.64 -0.10
C GLY A 142 -13.19 -2.42 1.08
N HIS A 143 -12.82 -3.67 1.11
CA HIS A 143 -13.05 -4.59 2.21
C HIS A 143 -11.73 -5.24 2.60
N LEU A 144 -11.38 -5.25 3.88
CA LEU A 144 -10.23 -5.98 4.39
C LEU A 144 -10.74 -7.10 5.32
N PRO A 145 -10.82 -8.36 4.82
CA PRO A 145 -11.30 -9.48 5.63
C PRO A 145 -10.35 -9.82 6.78
N GLY A 146 -10.87 -10.53 7.79
CA GLY A 146 -10.06 -11.04 8.91
C GLY A 146 -8.95 -11.97 8.43
N SER A 147 -9.25 -12.85 7.48
CA SER A 147 -8.29 -13.79 6.90
C SER A 147 -7.05 -13.12 6.30
N GLU A 148 -7.19 -11.94 5.67
CA GLU A 148 -6.05 -11.19 5.18
C GLU A 148 -5.16 -10.66 6.32
N THR A 149 -5.76 -10.12 7.37
CA THR A 149 -4.99 -9.64 8.54
C THR A 149 -4.37 -10.79 9.32
N GLU A 150 -5.02 -11.94 9.42
CA GLU A 150 -4.49 -13.17 10.04
C GLU A 150 -3.29 -13.71 9.25
N ARG A 151 -3.40 -13.79 7.92
CA ARG A 151 -2.30 -14.20 7.04
C ARG A 151 -1.09 -13.29 7.20
N VAL A 152 -1.30 -11.97 7.20
CA VAL A 152 -0.22 -10.98 7.41
C VAL A 152 0.40 -11.11 8.79
N THR A 153 -0.41 -11.32 9.83
CA THR A 153 0.08 -11.56 11.20
C THR A 153 0.98 -12.79 11.26
N ALA A 154 0.59 -13.87 10.59
CA ALA A 154 1.41 -15.10 10.53
C ALA A 154 2.76 -14.84 9.83
N ILE A 155 2.77 -14.06 8.72
CA ILE A 155 4.02 -13.68 8.03
C ILE A 155 4.92 -12.86 8.96
N PHE A 156 4.37 -11.82 9.60
CA PHE A 156 5.15 -10.94 10.45
C PHE A 156 5.63 -11.58 11.75
N SER A 157 4.93 -12.60 12.25
CA SER A 157 5.37 -13.36 13.43
C SER A 157 6.65 -14.18 13.17
N GLN A 158 6.90 -14.53 11.90
CA GLN A 158 8.11 -15.26 11.48
C GLN A 158 9.26 -14.31 11.08
N ALA A 159 8.99 -13.00 11.01
CA ALA A 159 10.00 -12.02 10.63
C ALA A 159 11.09 -11.88 11.71
N PRO A 160 12.36 -11.67 11.33
CA PRO A 160 13.39 -11.31 12.29
C PRO A 160 12.97 -10.13 13.16
N PRO A 161 13.27 -10.13 14.46
CA PRO A 161 12.78 -9.09 15.40
C PRO A 161 13.14 -7.66 14.98
N GLN A 162 14.29 -7.46 14.34
CA GLN A 162 14.78 -6.16 13.89
C GLN A 162 14.20 -5.74 12.54
N ALA A 163 13.64 -6.67 11.75
CA ALA A 163 13.11 -6.36 10.42
C ALA A 163 11.91 -5.42 10.51
N ALA A 164 11.86 -4.45 9.62
CA ALA A 164 10.68 -3.62 9.43
C ALA A 164 9.54 -4.45 8.83
N ARG A 165 8.33 -4.31 9.36
CA ARG A 165 7.12 -5.01 8.93
C ARG A 165 6.21 -4.04 8.23
N VAL A 166 6.12 -4.16 6.91
CA VAL A 166 5.41 -3.23 6.04
C VAL A 166 4.19 -3.91 5.44
N LEU A 167 3.01 -3.42 5.76
CA LEU A 167 1.74 -3.90 5.21
C LEU A 167 1.28 -3.01 4.06
N VAL A 168 0.91 -3.61 2.94
CA VAL A 168 0.51 -2.88 1.73
C VAL A 168 -0.86 -3.34 1.26
N PHE A 169 -1.76 -2.38 1.02
CA PHE A 169 -3.03 -2.60 0.32
C PHE A 169 -3.57 -1.28 -0.22
N HIS A 170 -4.57 -1.33 -1.10
CA HIS A 170 -4.95 -0.14 -1.88
C HIS A 170 -5.72 0.92 -1.07
N HIS A 171 -6.80 0.55 -0.39
CA HIS A 171 -7.76 1.51 0.17
C HIS A 171 -7.24 2.23 1.41
N ASN A 172 -7.38 3.56 1.45
CA ASN A 172 -6.94 4.38 2.57
C ASN A 172 -7.64 4.03 3.89
N VAL A 173 -6.88 4.06 4.96
CA VAL A 173 -7.32 3.76 6.34
C VAL A 173 -7.37 4.99 7.25
N LEU A 174 -6.89 6.12 6.76
CA LEU A 174 -7.09 7.43 7.38
C LEU A 174 -7.95 8.28 6.46
N PRO A 175 -8.75 9.21 7.02
CA PRO A 175 -9.56 10.10 6.18
C PRO A 175 -8.64 11.03 5.39
N GLY A 176 -8.86 11.13 4.09
CA GLY A 176 -8.11 12.07 3.26
C GLY A 176 -8.35 13.51 3.67
N ALA A 177 -7.32 14.36 3.55
CA ALA A 177 -7.39 15.75 4.00
C ALA A 177 -8.47 16.58 3.27
N VAL A 178 -8.72 16.29 1.99
CA VAL A 178 -9.73 16.96 1.16
C VAL A 178 -11.05 16.19 1.17
N SER A 179 -10.99 14.87 0.90
CA SER A 179 -12.19 14.04 0.74
C SER A 179 -12.93 13.81 2.06
N ARG A 180 -12.22 13.82 3.18
CA ARG A 180 -12.73 13.42 4.51
C ARG A 180 -13.30 11.98 4.53
N ARG A 181 -12.96 11.14 3.54
CA ARG A 181 -13.51 9.78 3.37
C ARG A 181 -12.52 8.72 3.80
N MET A 182 -13.09 7.65 4.36
CA MET A 182 -12.38 6.39 4.61
C MET A 182 -12.55 5.48 3.41
N GLY A 183 -11.46 4.87 2.92
CA GLY A 183 -11.50 3.94 1.79
C GLY A 183 -12.12 2.59 2.14
N LEU A 184 -11.95 2.12 3.37
CA LEU A 184 -12.49 0.83 3.81
C LEU A 184 -13.92 0.93 4.32
N ALA A 185 -14.78 0.00 3.91
CA ALA A 185 -16.02 -0.31 4.62
C ALA A 185 -15.68 -0.91 6.01
N ARG A 186 -16.53 -0.64 7.02
CA ARG A 186 -16.33 -1.11 8.40
C ARG A 186 -14.93 -0.80 8.97
N TRP A 187 -14.38 0.35 8.62
CA TRP A 187 -13.01 0.78 8.94
C TRP A 187 -12.64 0.64 10.43
N ARG A 188 -13.59 0.90 11.38
CA ARG A 188 -13.31 0.74 12.83
C ARG A 188 -12.91 -0.69 13.20
N SER A 189 -13.60 -1.68 12.63
CA SER A 189 -13.25 -3.09 12.83
C SER A 189 -11.94 -3.45 12.14
N ALA A 190 -11.68 -2.87 10.95
CA ALA A 190 -10.40 -3.04 10.25
C ALA A 190 -9.24 -2.46 11.06
N HIS A 191 -9.36 -1.25 11.64
CA HIS A 191 -8.32 -0.64 12.48
C HIS A 191 -7.88 -1.55 13.62
N ARG A 192 -8.83 -2.11 14.38
CA ARG A 192 -8.51 -3.04 15.48
C ARG A 192 -7.70 -4.25 15.01
N ARG A 193 -8.05 -4.82 13.84
CA ARG A 193 -7.30 -5.96 13.27
C ARG A 193 -5.93 -5.53 12.76
N LEU A 194 -5.84 -4.35 12.12
CA LEU A 194 -4.58 -3.79 11.62
C LEU A 194 -3.57 -3.55 12.74
N LEU A 195 -4.00 -3.02 13.87
CA LEU A 195 -3.16 -2.85 15.06
C LEU A 195 -2.62 -4.18 15.60
N ALA A 196 -3.38 -5.27 15.45
CA ALA A 196 -2.97 -6.60 15.90
C ALA A 196 -2.01 -7.30 14.94
N THR A 197 -1.78 -6.79 13.71
CA THR A 197 -0.89 -7.45 12.72
C THR A 197 0.58 -7.42 13.09
N GLY A 198 1.00 -6.51 13.96
CA GLY A 198 2.40 -6.26 14.26
C GLY A 198 3.14 -5.49 13.16
N ALA A 199 2.43 -4.86 12.22
CA ALA A 199 3.04 -3.98 11.23
C ALA A 199 3.62 -2.71 11.88
N ASP A 200 4.73 -2.22 11.35
CA ASP A 200 5.32 -0.93 11.72
C ASP A 200 4.68 0.22 10.93
N VAL A 201 4.31 -0.05 9.67
CA VAL A 201 3.69 0.93 8.78
C VAL A 201 2.74 0.27 7.79
N ILE A 202 1.67 0.98 7.44
CA ILE A 202 0.77 0.67 6.34
C ILE A 202 1.06 1.61 5.17
N LEU A 203 1.14 1.05 3.95
CA LEU A 203 1.22 1.79 2.70
C LEU A 203 -0.10 1.61 1.95
N CYS A 204 -0.79 2.72 1.65
CA CYS A 204 -2.08 2.70 0.95
C CYS A 204 -2.22 3.90 -0.01
N GLY A 205 -3.27 3.91 -0.85
CA GLY A 205 -3.56 4.95 -1.84
C GLY A 205 -5.04 5.31 -1.90
N HIS A 206 -5.65 5.18 -3.10
CA HIS A 206 -7.08 5.27 -3.38
C HIS A 206 -7.68 6.69 -3.33
N ASP A 207 -7.28 7.54 -2.41
CA ASP A 207 -7.90 8.85 -2.24
C ASP A 207 -7.29 9.93 -3.14
N HIS A 208 -6.29 9.57 -3.95
CA HIS A 208 -5.57 10.43 -4.90
C HIS A 208 -4.95 11.68 -4.24
N GLN A 209 -4.64 11.60 -2.97
CA GLN A 209 -3.96 12.65 -2.22
C GLN A 209 -3.00 12.04 -1.22
N GLU A 210 -1.93 12.75 -0.96
CA GLU A 210 -0.92 12.34 0.01
C GLU A 210 -1.44 12.45 1.45
N GLY A 211 -0.87 11.60 2.32
CA GLY A 211 -1.14 11.65 3.74
C GLY A 211 -0.10 10.89 4.55
N ALA A 212 0.11 11.36 5.76
CA ALA A 212 0.91 10.69 6.77
C ALA A 212 0.22 10.83 8.13
N GLY A 213 0.12 9.75 8.87
CA GLY A 213 -0.54 9.75 10.17
C GLY A 213 -0.39 8.43 10.90
N GLN A 214 -1.19 8.22 11.94
CA GLN A 214 -1.20 6.99 12.73
C GLN A 214 -2.62 6.51 13.02
N ILE A 215 -2.83 5.20 13.06
CA ILE A 215 -4.01 4.60 13.65
C ILE A 215 -3.78 4.55 15.16
N GLU A 216 -4.67 5.19 15.92
CA GLU A 216 -4.66 5.21 17.41
C GLU A 216 -3.28 5.57 18.03
N GLY A 217 -2.49 6.41 17.34
CA GLY A 217 -1.17 6.82 17.82
C GLY A 217 -0.09 5.73 17.82
N ALA A 218 -0.37 4.54 17.29
CA ALA A 218 0.50 3.38 17.38
C ALA A 218 1.05 2.89 16.03
N LEU A 219 0.21 2.82 14.99
CA LEU A 219 0.57 2.24 13.70
C LEU A 219 0.67 3.33 12.64
N ALA A 220 1.87 3.55 12.11
CA ALA A 220 2.12 4.55 11.08
C ALA A 220 1.39 4.22 9.77
N VAL A 221 0.94 5.24 9.06
CA VAL A 221 0.25 5.12 7.77
C VAL A 221 0.81 6.12 6.79
N SER A 222 1.24 5.62 5.64
CA SER A 222 1.61 6.40 4.47
C SER A 222 0.52 6.25 3.41
N THR A 223 -0.14 7.33 3.05
CA THR A 223 -1.03 7.38 1.88
C THR A 223 -0.31 8.08 0.75
N SER A 224 -0.10 7.40 -0.38
CA SER A 224 0.50 8.01 -1.56
C SER A 224 -0.56 8.76 -2.37
N GLY A 225 -0.13 9.82 -3.03
CA GLY A 225 -0.96 10.52 -4.01
C GLY A 225 -1.08 9.77 -5.34
N THR A 226 -1.68 10.41 -6.33
CA THR A 226 -1.80 9.87 -7.70
C THR A 226 -0.71 10.44 -8.60
N HIS A 227 -0.37 9.71 -9.66
CA HIS A 227 0.49 10.13 -10.76
C HIS A 227 -0.31 10.27 -12.07
N SER A 228 -1.53 10.73 -11.94
CA SER A 228 -2.46 10.92 -13.04
C SER A 228 -3.12 12.30 -12.97
N SER A 229 -3.80 12.70 -14.04
CA SER A 229 -4.60 13.93 -14.08
C SER A 229 -5.80 13.95 -13.13
N ARG A 230 -6.01 12.89 -12.35
CA ARG A 230 -7.12 12.72 -11.40
C ARG A 230 -6.79 13.17 -9.98
N SER A 231 -5.81 14.05 -9.80
CA SER A 231 -5.50 14.60 -8.47
C SER A 231 -6.73 15.25 -7.83
N ARG A 232 -6.81 15.19 -6.51
CA ARG A 232 -7.95 15.68 -5.76
C ARG A 232 -7.68 17.09 -5.21
N GLY A 233 -8.65 18.00 -5.37
CA GLY A 233 -8.57 19.36 -4.81
C GLY A 233 -7.45 20.22 -5.40
N GLY A 234 -7.05 19.98 -6.65
CA GLY A 234 -5.98 20.72 -7.31
C GLY A 234 -4.58 20.49 -6.71
N ARG A 235 -4.42 19.46 -5.87
CA ARG A 235 -3.12 19.12 -5.28
C ARG A 235 -2.17 18.54 -6.33
N PRO A 236 -0.87 18.83 -6.25
CA PRO A 236 0.11 18.20 -7.12
C PRO A 236 0.19 16.70 -6.84
N SER A 237 0.64 15.94 -7.83
CA SER A 237 0.96 14.53 -7.65
C SER A 237 2.10 14.35 -6.65
N VAL A 238 2.03 13.28 -5.87
CA VAL A 238 2.98 13.00 -4.80
C VAL A 238 3.27 11.50 -4.72
N PHE A 239 4.54 11.14 -4.62
CA PHE A 239 4.94 9.85 -4.06
C PHE A 239 5.60 10.06 -2.69
N ASN A 240 5.69 9.00 -1.90
CA ASN A 240 6.30 9.06 -0.59
C ASN A 240 7.60 8.25 -0.55
N LEU A 241 8.60 8.76 0.15
CA LEU A 241 9.76 7.99 0.57
C LEU A 241 9.60 7.65 2.05
N VAL A 242 9.51 6.36 2.36
CA VAL A 242 9.33 5.86 3.72
C VAL A 242 10.66 5.31 4.22
N LYS A 243 11.23 5.97 5.22
CA LYS A 243 12.42 5.51 5.92
C LYS A 243 12.01 4.89 7.25
N ILE A 244 12.46 3.66 7.49
CA ILE A 244 12.18 2.93 8.73
C ILE A 244 13.51 2.61 9.39
N ASP A 245 13.73 3.07 10.60
CA ASP A 245 14.87 2.73 11.45
C ASP A 245 14.41 1.98 12.71
N ALA A 246 15.32 1.75 13.64
CA ALA A 246 15.02 1.02 14.87
C ALA A 246 13.99 1.71 15.78
N ARG A 247 13.80 3.03 15.65
CA ARG A 247 13.00 3.85 16.57
C ARG A 247 11.77 4.49 15.92
N ALA A 248 11.84 4.76 14.61
CA ALA A 248 10.85 5.59 13.95
C ALA A 248 10.57 5.18 12.50
N VAL A 249 9.38 5.57 12.05
CA VAL A 249 8.97 5.59 10.65
C VAL A 249 8.89 7.04 10.22
N HIS A 250 9.68 7.40 9.21
CA HIS A 250 9.68 8.73 8.61
C HIS A 250 9.02 8.67 7.25
N ILE A 251 8.01 9.49 7.01
CA ILE A 251 7.29 9.58 5.74
C ILE A 251 7.59 10.93 5.14
N GLN A 252 8.27 10.94 4.00
CA GLN A 252 8.64 12.14 3.27
C GLN A 252 7.89 12.21 1.96
N HIS A 253 7.21 13.33 1.73
CA HIS A 253 6.51 13.61 0.48
C HIS A 253 7.45 14.18 -0.57
N PHE A 254 7.31 13.70 -1.81
CA PHE A 254 7.93 14.25 -3.01
C PHE A 254 6.85 14.72 -3.95
N ARG A 255 6.72 16.05 -4.12
CA ARG A 255 5.68 16.67 -4.93
C ARG A 255 6.16 16.99 -6.33
N TRP A 256 5.29 16.70 -7.29
CA TRP A 256 5.52 17.06 -8.68
C TRP A 256 5.52 18.57 -8.86
N GLN A 257 6.52 19.08 -9.57
CA GLN A 257 6.64 20.48 -10.00
C GLN A 257 6.51 20.54 -11.51
N PRO A 258 5.38 20.99 -12.05
CA PRO A 258 5.15 20.99 -13.51
C PRO A 258 6.18 21.81 -14.27
N ASP A 259 6.56 22.98 -13.77
CA ASP A 259 7.47 23.91 -14.43
C ASP A 259 8.88 23.33 -14.64
N SER A 260 9.38 22.60 -13.63
CA SER A 260 10.69 21.95 -13.70
C SER A 260 10.64 20.48 -14.15
N ARG A 261 9.45 19.92 -14.28
CA ARG A 261 9.20 18.49 -14.57
C ARG A 261 9.98 17.56 -13.62
N ARG A 262 9.97 17.86 -12.32
CA ARG A 262 10.70 17.11 -11.29
C ARG A 262 9.86 16.89 -10.04
N PHE A 263 10.17 15.83 -9.33
CA PHE A 263 9.69 15.61 -7.97
C PHE A 263 10.64 16.28 -6.98
N LEU A 264 10.12 17.19 -6.17
CA LEU A 264 10.88 17.86 -5.13
C LEU A 264 10.39 17.44 -3.75
N ARG A 265 11.34 17.32 -2.84
CA ARG A 265 11.09 17.05 -1.42
C ARG A 265 10.20 18.15 -0.84
N SER A 266 9.20 17.76 -0.06
CA SER A 266 8.31 18.66 0.66
C SER A 266 8.22 18.26 2.14
N ASP A 267 7.04 17.98 2.66
CA ASP A 267 6.84 17.71 4.08
C ASP A 267 7.45 16.35 4.51
N THR A 268 7.90 16.30 5.76
CA THR A 268 8.38 15.09 6.42
C THR A 268 7.64 14.90 7.74
N TYR A 269 7.16 13.71 7.97
CA TYR A 269 6.48 13.30 9.20
C TYR A 269 7.26 12.16 9.85
N SER A 270 7.29 12.14 11.18
CA SER A 270 8.00 11.12 11.94
C SER A 270 7.08 10.55 13.01
N PHE A 271 7.02 9.23 13.08
CA PHE A 271 6.18 8.47 14.00
C PHE A 271 7.04 7.47 14.75
N ALA A 272 6.84 7.33 16.07
CA ALA A 272 7.53 6.30 16.82
C ALA A 272 7.17 4.91 16.27
N ARG A 273 8.18 4.07 16.09
CA ARG A 273 7.98 2.68 15.72
C ARG A 273 7.48 1.91 16.94
N ALA A 274 6.34 1.24 16.81
CA ALA A 274 5.91 0.29 17.82
C ALA A 274 6.94 -0.85 17.81
N GLY A 275 7.61 -1.08 18.93
CA GLY A 275 8.54 -2.21 19.04
C GLY A 275 7.81 -3.54 18.80
N PRO A 276 8.56 -4.64 18.51
CA PRO A 276 7.93 -5.94 18.32
C PRO A 276 7.01 -6.25 19.51
N PRO A 277 5.85 -6.88 19.29
CA PRO A 277 4.96 -7.24 20.37
C PRO A 277 5.77 -8.03 21.40
N ARG A 278 5.80 -7.57 22.64
CA ARG A 278 6.45 -8.31 23.73
C ARG A 278 5.64 -9.59 23.89
N VAL A 279 6.18 -10.71 23.45
CA VAL A 279 5.66 -12.02 23.79
C VAL A 279 5.75 -12.08 25.32
N ALA A 280 4.61 -12.12 25.99
CA ALA A 280 4.57 -12.36 27.41
C ALA A 280 5.20 -13.75 27.64
N VAL A 281 6.44 -13.79 28.07
CA VAL A 281 7.07 -15.03 28.54
C VAL A 281 6.32 -15.37 29.81
N SER A 282 5.39 -16.32 29.72
CA SER A 282 4.81 -16.97 30.86
C SER A 282 5.97 -17.68 31.56
N VAL A 283 6.48 -17.08 32.65
CA VAL A 283 7.35 -17.79 33.60
C VAL A 283 6.43 -18.79 34.28
N ALA A 284 6.47 -20.03 33.81
CA ALA A 284 5.90 -21.14 34.56
C ALA A 284 6.62 -21.16 35.90
N GLY A 285 5.92 -20.73 36.95
CA GLY A 285 6.37 -20.83 38.31
C GLY A 285 6.59 -22.31 38.62
N GLY A 286 7.85 -22.71 38.74
CA GLY A 286 8.20 -23.99 39.28
C GLY A 286 7.75 -24.03 40.74
N ASP A 287 6.67 -24.75 40.98
CA ASP A 287 6.28 -25.20 42.33
C ASP A 287 7.33 -26.23 42.79
N GLN A 288 8.26 -25.78 43.60
CA GLN A 288 9.11 -26.68 44.40
C GLN A 288 8.41 -26.87 45.72
N GLY A 289 7.52 -27.86 45.75
CA GLY A 289 6.99 -28.39 46.99
C GLY A 289 8.09 -29.04 47.85
N LEU A 290 8.12 -28.66 49.09
CA LEU A 290 8.60 -29.48 50.20
C LEU A 290 7.42 -30.20 50.83
#